data_77cda19cdeea8aeb832e7b9def2f8fb9
#
_entry.id   77cda19cdeea8aeb832e7b9def2f8fb9
#
_cell.length_a   1.000
_cell.length_b   1.000
_cell.length_c   1.000
_cell.angle_alpha   90.00
_cell.angle_beta   90.00
_cell.angle_gamma   90.00
#
_symmetry.space_group_name_H-M   'P 1'
#
loop_
_entity.id
_entity.type
_entity.pdbx_description
1 polymer ?
#
loop_
_entity_poly.entity_id
_entity_poly.type
_entity_poly.pdbx_seq_one_letter_code
_entity_poly.pdbx_strand_id
1 'polypeptide(L)'
;MTAGGTASPSASTPATLVLGLGRSGMGAARLLQQRQEPVLVLESGNGEAQQRNATQLRQEGIAVQLDTPLSAASLDALGFTPPRVVVSPGIRWDHPLLQELRQRGIPTVGEITTAWEATRPVPWIGITGTNGKTTVTHLVAHLLAEAGLDAPMCGNVGFSAAELALQRLTPGQSLPAWLVVELSSYQIEAAPQLAPRIGLWTTLTPDHLERHGSLDAYRAIKRSLLERSAVRILNADDPDLRSRAASWDQARWVTAQPRQRAREAGIEPHLWIEADQVLAAPDGAPLLDARALAMPGEHNRQNLLMAVAVGLELGLEPAAMEAALRSFPGVPHRLERIRSYDGVTWFNDSKATNYDAAEVALRALEGPLVVLAGGEAKQGDAQGWLAGLRREAAAVVLFGAAQGHFEQLLNEGGYSGAVHRVDGLDGAVPLAAQLAHQHRCRAVLLSPACASFDQYRDFEARGDHFRQLVQQL
;
A
#
# COMPACT_ATOMS: atom_id res chain seq x y z
N MET A 1 -22.48 -46.27 6.28
CA MET A 1 -21.07 -46.48 5.98
C MET A 1 -20.89 -46.39 4.47
N THR A 2 -20.48 -45.24 3.95
CA THR A 2 -19.89 -45.09 2.61
C THR A 2 -18.90 -43.97 2.72
N ALA A 3 -17.63 -44.33 2.70
CA ALA A 3 -16.50 -43.43 2.74
C ALA A 3 -16.46 -42.61 1.44
N GLY A 4 -16.65 -41.31 1.53
CA GLY A 4 -16.38 -40.37 0.45
C GLY A 4 -14.87 -40.27 0.22
N GLY A 5 -14.36 -41.00 -0.76
CA GLY A 5 -13.00 -40.87 -1.22
C GLY A 5 -12.78 -39.49 -1.86
N THR A 6 -11.93 -38.69 -1.28
CA THR A 6 -11.37 -37.48 -1.92
C THR A 6 -10.49 -37.93 -3.08
N ALA A 7 -11.01 -37.88 -4.30
CA ALA A 7 -10.22 -38.13 -5.50
C ALA A 7 -9.15 -37.05 -5.62
N SER A 8 -7.87 -37.44 -5.42
CA SER A 8 -6.76 -36.68 -5.94
C SER A 8 -6.97 -36.49 -7.45
N PRO A 9 -6.76 -35.29 -8.02
CA PRO A 9 -6.88 -35.09 -9.45
C PRO A 9 -5.97 -36.08 -10.16
N SER A 10 -6.52 -36.89 -11.06
CA SER A 10 -5.74 -37.81 -11.89
C SER A 10 -4.74 -36.98 -12.69
N ALA A 11 -3.53 -37.52 -12.89
CA ALA A 11 -2.35 -36.89 -13.49
C ALA A 11 -2.52 -36.43 -14.98
N SER A 12 -3.72 -36.12 -15.43
CA SER A 12 -3.98 -35.79 -16.84
C SER A 12 -4.92 -34.59 -17.09
N THR A 13 -5.48 -33.95 -16.06
CA THR A 13 -6.34 -32.79 -16.30
C THR A 13 -5.53 -31.52 -16.28
N PRO A 14 -5.44 -30.75 -17.41
CA PRO A 14 -4.74 -29.47 -17.42
C PRO A 14 -5.31 -28.53 -16.36
N ALA A 15 -4.44 -27.98 -15.50
CA ALA A 15 -4.82 -27.07 -14.44
C ALA A 15 -4.13 -25.70 -14.63
N THR A 16 -4.81 -24.63 -14.23
CA THR A 16 -4.18 -23.32 -14.09
C THR A 16 -3.15 -23.39 -12.98
N LEU A 17 -1.90 -23.02 -13.27
CA LEU A 17 -0.85 -22.96 -12.25
C LEU A 17 -0.92 -21.63 -11.52
N VAL A 18 -0.78 -21.69 -10.20
CA VAL A 18 -0.54 -20.51 -9.36
C VAL A 18 0.87 -20.65 -8.78
N LEU A 19 1.75 -19.70 -9.10
CA LEU A 19 3.12 -19.68 -8.61
C LEU A 19 3.24 -18.80 -7.37
N GLY A 20 3.65 -19.41 -6.26
CA GLY A 20 3.80 -18.77 -4.95
C GLY A 20 2.57 -18.94 -4.04
N LEU A 21 2.82 -19.20 -2.76
CA LEU A 21 1.84 -19.55 -1.73
C LEU A 21 1.71 -18.44 -0.65
N GLY A 22 2.00 -17.20 -1.01
CA GLY A 22 1.71 -16.03 -0.19
C GLY A 22 0.23 -15.62 -0.26
N ARG A 23 -0.16 -14.54 0.45
CA ARG A 23 -1.54 -14.03 0.50
C ARG A 23 -2.18 -13.89 -0.90
N SER A 24 -1.49 -13.24 -1.83
CA SER A 24 -1.98 -13.05 -3.20
C SER A 24 -2.18 -14.36 -3.95
N GLY A 25 -1.24 -15.31 -3.82
CA GLY A 25 -1.35 -16.62 -4.46
C GLY A 25 -2.51 -17.46 -3.91
N MET A 26 -2.70 -17.46 -2.58
CA MET A 26 -3.84 -18.14 -1.95
C MET A 26 -5.18 -17.54 -2.41
N GLY A 27 -5.28 -16.21 -2.43
CA GLY A 27 -6.47 -15.51 -2.92
C GLY A 27 -6.78 -15.86 -4.37
N ALA A 28 -5.77 -15.85 -5.24
CA ALA A 28 -5.93 -16.23 -6.66
C ALA A 28 -6.36 -17.68 -6.81
N ALA A 29 -5.76 -18.62 -6.07
CA ALA A 29 -6.09 -20.03 -6.14
C ALA A 29 -7.56 -20.31 -5.74
N ARG A 30 -8.04 -19.69 -4.66
CA ARG A 30 -9.42 -19.77 -4.20
C ARG A 30 -10.40 -19.17 -5.21
N LEU A 31 -10.05 -17.99 -5.77
CA LEU A 31 -10.88 -17.32 -6.76
C LEU A 31 -11.04 -18.15 -8.04
N LEU A 32 -9.97 -18.77 -8.52
CA LEU A 32 -10.00 -19.67 -9.67
C LEU A 32 -10.83 -20.91 -9.36
N GLN A 33 -10.65 -21.53 -8.19
CA GLN A 33 -11.46 -22.69 -7.76
C GLN A 33 -12.96 -22.36 -7.67
N GLN A 34 -13.31 -21.17 -7.11
CA GLN A 34 -14.71 -20.74 -7.07
C GLN A 34 -15.32 -20.59 -8.47
N ARG A 35 -14.49 -20.26 -9.46
CA ARG A 35 -14.86 -20.22 -10.88
C ARG A 35 -14.86 -21.58 -11.57
N GLN A 36 -14.68 -22.66 -10.78
CA GLN A 36 -14.61 -24.03 -11.24
C GLN A 36 -13.44 -24.32 -12.20
N GLU A 37 -12.37 -23.52 -12.13
CA GLU A 37 -11.14 -23.78 -12.86
C GLU A 37 -10.29 -24.79 -12.06
N PRO A 38 -9.76 -25.86 -12.65
CA PRO A 38 -8.77 -26.72 -12.00
C PRO A 38 -7.52 -25.94 -11.65
N VAL A 39 -7.06 -26.03 -10.41
CA VAL A 39 -5.91 -25.24 -9.89
C VAL A 39 -4.85 -26.15 -9.29
N LEU A 40 -3.60 -25.87 -9.60
CA LEU A 40 -2.42 -26.41 -8.92
C LEU A 40 -1.54 -25.25 -8.46
N VAL A 41 -1.24 -25.19 -7.17
CA VAL A 41 -0.32 -24.21 -6.60
C VAL A 41 1.06 -24.81 -6.49
N LEU A 42 2.08 -24.12 -7.00
CA LEU A 42 3.49 -24.48 -6.87
C LEU A 42 4.21 -23.46 -5.98
N GLU A 43 4.92 -23.97 -4.97
CA GLU A 43 5.72 -23.18 -4.05
C GLU A 43 7.12 -23.78 -3.92
N SER A 44 8.14 -22.93 -4.06
CA SER A 44 9.55 -23.35 -3.98
C SER A 44 10.03 -23.58 -2.55
N GLY A 45 9.38 -22.95 -1.58
CA GLY A 45 9.71 -23.07 -0.16
C GLY A 45 8.90 -24.15 0.54
N ASN A 46 9.37 -24.55 1.74
CA ASN A 46 8.70 -25.52 2.60
C ASN A 46 8.83 -25.16 4.09
N GLY A 47 8.94 -23.89 4.43
CA GLY A 47 8.95 -23.43 5.81
C GLY A 47 7.58 -23.57 6.48
N GLU A 48 7.52 -23.34 7.79
CA GLU A 48 6.30 -23.50 8.57
C GLU A 48 5.11 -22.71 8.03
N ALA A 49 5.34 -21.48 7.53
CA ALA A 49 4.28 -20.65 6.95
C ALA A 49 3.72 -21.28 5.67
N GLN A 50 4.60 -21.76 4.78
CA GLN A 50 4.22 -22.44 3.55
C GLN A 50 3.46 -23.75 3.85
N GLN A 51 3.90 -24.51 4.83
CA GLN A 51 3.21 -25.74 5.26
C GLN A 51 1.82 -25.46 5.80
N ARG A 52 1.65 -24.43 6.64
CA ARG A 52 0.34 -24.01 7.14
C ARG A 52 -0.59 -23.60 5.99
N ASN A 53 -0.12 -22.75 5.09
CA ASN A 53 -0.89 -22.28 3.95
C ASN A 53 -1.26 -23.42 2.99
N ALA A 54 -0.33 -24.35 2.73
CA ALA A 54 -0.56 -25.52 1.89
C ALA A 54 -1.61 -26.45 2.52
N THR A 55 -1.53 -26.68 3.83
CA THR A 55 -2.50 -27.49 4.57
C THR A 55 -3.90 -26.88 4.45
N GLN A 56 -4.01 -25.57 4.62
CA GLN A 56 -5.28 -24.87 4.50
C GLN A 56 -5.88 -25.00 3.09
N LEU A 57 -5.11 -24.73 2.03
CA LEU A 57 -5.61 -24.86 0.66
C LEU A 57 -5.99 -26.31 0.30
N ARG A 58 -5.23 -27.30 0.78
CA ARG A 58 -5.56 -28.72 0.57
C ARG A 58 -6.86 -29.12 1.26
N GLN A 59 -7.13 -28.59 2.47
CA GLN A 59 -8.42 -28.78 3.16
C GLN A 59 -9.59 -28.15 2.39
N GLU A 60 -9.32 -27.08 1.65
CA GLU A 60 -10.26 -26.42 0.76
C GLU A 60 -10.39 -27.14 -0.62
N GLY A 61 -9.66 -28.23 -0.84
CA GLY A 61 -9.70 -29.03 -2.08
C GLY A 61 -8.79 -28.51 -3.20
N ILE A 62 -7.86 -27.58 -2.91
CA ILE A 62 -6.89 -27.07 -3.88
C ILE A 62 -5.60 -27.87 -3.79
N ALA A 63 -5.10 -28.36 -4.93
CA ALA A 63 -3.84 -29.07 -5.00
C ALA A 63 -2.65 -28.11 -4.79
N VAL A 64 -1.69 -28.51 -3.94
CA VAL A 64 -0.50 -27.72 -3.63
C VAL A 64 0.74 -28.63 -3.65
N GLN A 65 1.79 -28.20 -4.35
CA GLN A 65 3.11 -28.82 -4.30
C GLN A 65 4.11 -27.84 -3.68
N LEU A 66 4.75 -28.25 -2.59
CA LEU A 66 5.85 -27.56 -1.92
C LEU A 66 7.19 -28.10 -2.43
N ASP A 67 8.29 -27.48 -2.06
CA ASP A 67 9.64 -27.84 -2.50
C ASP A 67 9.78 -27.97 -4.02
N THR A 68 9.02 -27.19 -4.78
CA THR A 68 9.00 -27.26 -6.24
C THR A 68 9.77 -26.06 -6.80
N PRO A 69 11.03 -26.23 -7.23
CA PRO A 69 11.79 -25.15 -7.82
C PRO A 69 11.08 -24.52 -9.02
N LEU A 70 11.13 -23.22 -9.16
CA LEU A 70 10.59 -22.51 -10.31
C LEU A 70 11.49 -22.70 -11.53
N SER A 71 11.38 -23.84 -12.20
CA SER A 71 12.23 -24.25 -13.34
C SER A 71 11.41 -24.91 -14.45
N ALA A 72 11.97 -24.93 -15.67
CA ALA A 72 11.40 -25.66 -16.79
C ALA A 72 11.22 -27.15 -16.49
N ALA A 73 12.24 -27.77 -15.83
CA ALA A 73 12.18 -29.17 -15.46
C ALA A 73 11.01 -29.49 -14.52
N SER A 74 10.71 -28.60 -13.59
CA SER A 74 9.55 -28.75 -12.69
C SER A 74 8.21 -28.67 -13.47
N LEU A 75 8.13 -27.81 -14.48
CA LEU A 75 6.94 -27.74 -15.34
C LEU A 75 6.78 -28.99 -16.20
N ASP A 76 7.88 -29.44 -16.82
CA ASP A 76 7.84 -30.62 -17.67
C ASP A 76 7.50 -31.89 -16.89
N ALA A 77 7.87 -31.96 -15.60
CA ALA A 77 7.51 -33.01 -14.67
C ALA A 77 6.02 -33.08 -14.31
N LEU A 78 5.23 -32.02 -14.59
CA LEU A 78 3.77 -32.04 -14.35
C LEU A 78 3.03 -32.99 -15.27
N GLY A 79 3.59 -33.35 -16.43
CA GLY A 79 2.97 -34.24 -17.40
C GLY A 79 1.79 -33.60 -18.19
N PHE A 80 1.58 -32.28 -18.05
CA PHE A 80 0.61 -31.53 -18.83
C PHE A 80 1.09 -30.11 -19.11
N THR A 81 0.59 -29.48 -20.14
CA THR A 81 0.80 -28.06 -20.42
C THR A 81 -0.30 -27.24 -19.73
N PRO A 82 0.06 -26.29 -18.82
CA PRO A 82 -0.96 -25.48 -18.15
C PRO A 82 -1.61 -24.51 -19.15
N PRO A 83 -2.95 -24.38 -19.14
CA PRO A 83 -3.64 -23.42 -20.00
C PRO A 83 -3.32 -21.96 -19.64
N ARG A 84 -2.88 -21.72 -18.41
CA ARG A 84 -2.55 -20.40 -17.87
C ARG A 84 -1.66 -20.53 -16.63
N VAL A 85 -0.82 -19.52 -16.41
CA VAL A 85 -0.01 -19.38 -15.20
C VAL A 85 -0.31 -18.03 -14.53
N VAL A 86 -0.66 -18.07 -13.24
CA VAL A 86 -0.90 -16.91 -12.38
C VAL A 86 0.27 -16.75 -11.42
N VAL A 87 0.88 -15.58 -11.38
CA VAL A 87 2.13 -15.32 -10.67
C VAL A 87 1.89 -14.38 -9.49
N SER A 88 2.34 -14.78 -8.31
CA SER A 88 2.35 -13.91 -7.13
C SER A 88 3.33 -12.74 -7.29
N PRO A 89 3.03 -11.53 -6.77
CA PRO A 89 3.87 -10.34 -6.95
C PRO A 89 5.30 -10.46 -6.41
N GLY A 90 5.55 -11.36 -5.46
CA GLY A 90 6.88 -11.63 -4.91
C GLY A 90 7.85 -12.33 -5.88
N ILE A 91 7.34 -12.94 -6.96
CA ILE A 91 8.17 -13.59 -7.98
C ILE A 91 8.55 -12.54 -9.03
N ARG A 92 9.84 -12.43 -9.32
CA ARG A 92 10.35 -11.49 -10.31
C ARG A 92 9.74 -11.77 -11.70
N TRP A 93 9.21 -10.73 -12.34
CA TRP A 93 8.54 -10.85 -13.63
C TRP A 93 9.49 -11.23 -14.78
N ASP A 94 10.78 -10.91 -14.62
CA ASP A 94 11.88 -11.29 -15.50
C ASP A 94 12.50 -12.65 -15.14
N HIS A 95 11.88 -13.43 -14.25
CA HIS A 95 12.37 -14.75 -13.88
C HIS A 95 12.48 -15.66 -15.12
N PRO A 96 13.58 -16.45 -15.30
CA PRO A 96 13.80 -17.26 -16.50
C PRO A 96 12.63 -18.17 -16.85
N LEU A 97 12.02 -18.81 -15.85
CA LEU A 97 10.84 -19.64 -16.04
C LEU A 97 9.66 -18.86 -16.67
N LEU A 98 9.40 -17.62 -16.22
CA LEU A 98 8.31 -16.81 -16.75
C LEU A 98 8.60 -16.34 -18.18
N GLN A 99 9.87 -16.11 -18.52
CA GLN A 99 10.27 -15.82 -19.90
C GLN A 99 10.04 -17.03 -20.79
N GLU A 100 10.41 -18.20 -20.34
CA GLU A 100 10.22 -19.46 -21.06
C GLU A 100 8.73 -19.78 -21.28
N LEU A 101 7.88 -19.63 -20.23
CA LEU A 101 6.44 -19.80 -20.36
C LEU A 101 5.85 -18.92 -21.46
N ARG A 102 6.24 -17.65 -21.48
CA ARG A 102 5.79 -16.70 -22.53
C ARG A 102 6.31 -17.08 -23.93
N GLN A 103 7.55 -17.57 -24.02
CA GLN A 103 8.10 -18.08 -25.29
C GLN A 103 7.39 -19.34 -25.77
N ARG A 104 6.94 -20.20 -24.87
CA ARG A 104 6.09 -21.37 -25.17
C ARG A 104 4.64 -20.97 -25.50
N GLY A 105 4.29 -19.66 -25.48
CA GLY A 105 2.93 -19.17 -25.73
C GLY A 105 1.94 -19.44 -24.60
N ILE A 106 2.41 -19.79 -23.39
CA ILE A 106 1.56 -20.03 -22.24
C ILE A 106 1.17 -18.68 -21.61
N PRO A 107 -0.14 -18.35 -21.52
CA PRO A 107 -0.61 -17.13 -20.89
C PRO A 107 -0.10 -17.03 -19.47
N THR A 108 0.72 -16.01 -19.20
CA THR A 108 1.35 -15.75 -17.89
C THR A 108 0.93 -14.39 -17.41
N VAL A 109 0.22 -14.32 -16.28
CA VAL A 109 -0.37 -13.09 -15.74
C VAL A 109 -0.16 -13.00 -14.24
N GLY A 110 -0.22 -11.78 -13.69
CA GLY A 110 -0.25 -11.57 -12.24
C GLY A 110 -1.61 -11.84 -11.62
N GLU A 111 -1.62 -12.09 -10.34
CA GLU A 111 -2.84 -12.29 -9.51
C GLU A 111 -3.88 -11.20 -9.73
N ILE A 112 -3.46 -9.96 -9.86
CA ILE A 112 -4.34 -8.80 -10.07
C ILE A 112 -5.19 -8.94 -11.35
N THR A 113 -4.67 -9.59 -12.39
CA THR A 113 -5.42 -9.87 -13.64
C THR A 113 -6.58 -10.82 -13.38
N THR A 114 -6.38 -11.84 -12.53
CA THR A 114 -7.42 -12.80 -12.16
C THR A 114 -8.59 -12.09 -11.47
N ALA A 115 -8.28 -11.18 -10.53
CA ALA A 115 -9.29 -10.37 -9.86
C ALA A 115 -10.01 -9.43 -10.84
N TRP A 116 -9.26 -8.75 -11.72
CA TRP A 116 -9.82 -7.88 -12.76
C TRP A 116 -10.82 -8.61 -13.65
N GLU A 117 -10.47 -9.78 -14.13
CA GLU A 117 -11.34 -10.60 -14.98
C GLU A 117 -12.58 -11.11 -14.23
N ALA A 118 -12.43 -11.46 -12.96
CA ALA A 118 -13.51 -11.98 -12.13
C ALA A 118 -14.53 -10.92 -11.73
N THR A 119 -14.10 -9.67 -11.59
CA THR A 119 -14.94 -8.55 -11.15
C THR A 119 -15.53 -7.74 -12.29
N ARG A 120 -15.38 -8.13 -13.55
CA ARG A 120 -16.07 -7.46 -14.66
C ARG A 120 -17.58 -7.63 -14.49
N PRO A 121 -18.41 -6.60 -14.62
CA PRO A 121 -18.15 -5.26 -15.18
C PRO A 121 -17.88 -4.16 -14.15
N VAL A 122 -17.51 -4.45 -12.91
CA VAL A 122 -17.23 -3.42 -11.89
C VAL A 122 -16.13 -2.48 -12.35
N PRO A 123 -16.34 -1.16 -12.37
CA PRO A 123 -15.29 -0.21 -12.74
C PRO A 123 -14.25 -0.10 -11.62
N TRP A 124 -12.96 0.00 -12.01
CA TRP A 124 -11.84 0.16 -11.09
C TRP A 124 -11.31 1.57 -11.09
N ILE A 125 -10.93 2.05 -9.92
CA ILE A 125 -10.09 3.23 -9.69
C ILE A 125 -8.70 2.71 -9.34
N GLY A 126 -7.76 2.79 -10.29
CA GLY A 126 -6.39 2.28 -10.13
C GLY A 126 -5.45 3.38 -9.67
N ILE A 127 -4.79 3.20 -8.52
CA ILE A 127 -3.93 4.21 -7.90
C ILE A 127 -2.49 3.71 -7.86
N THR A 128 -1.58 4.42 -8.53
CA THR A 128 -0.14 4.12 -8.52
C THR A 128 0.71 5.35 -8.22
N GLY A 129 1.99 5.13 -8.01
CA GLY A 129 3.02 6.15 -7.73
C GLY A 129 4.14 5.57 -6.88
N THR A 130 5.15 6.35 -6.57
CA THR A 130 6.17 5.97 -5.59
C THR A 130 5.62 6.21 -4.17
N ASN A 131 5.22 7.41 -3.85
CA ASN A 131 4.64 7.82 -2.58
C ASN A 131 3.18 8.28 -2.75
N GLY A 132 2.41 8.39 -1.65
CA GLY A 132 1.03 8.88 -1.65
C GLY A 132 -0.05 7.86 -2.00
N LYS A 133 0.26 6.75 -2.66
CA LYS A 133 -0.71 5.71 -3.06
C LYS A 133 -1.70 5.34 -1.96
N THR A 134 -1.20 4.88 -0.83
CA THR A 134 -2.03 4.40 0.28
C THR A 134 -2.94 5.50 0.82
N THR A 135 -2.41 6.72 0.98
CA THR A 135 -3.21 7.86 1.46
C THR A 135 -4.34 8.19 0.48
N VAL A 136 -4.03 8.26 -0.82
CA VAL A 136 -5.05 8.53 -1.85
C VAL A 136 -6.08 7.39 -1.92
N THR A 137 -5.65 6.13 -1.80
CA THR A 137 -6.56 4.96 -1.77
C THR A 137 -7.54 5.06 -0.61
N HIS A 138 -7.05 5.35 0.60
CA HIS A 138 -7.92 5.53 1.77
C HIS A 138 -8.84 6.75 1.64
N LEU A 139 -8.33 7.88 1.16
CA LEU A 139 -9.14 9.09 0.94
C LEU A 139 -10.26 8.85 -0.06
N VAL A 140 -9.95 8.23 -1.21
CA VAL A 140 -10.94 7.92 -2.24
C VAL A 140 -11.99 6.94 -1.70
N ALA A 141 -11.57 5.85 -1.06
CA ALA A 141 -12.51 4.88 -0.50
C ALA A 141 -13.42 5.51 0.56
N HIS A 142 -12.88 6.38 1.42
CA HIS A 142 -13.66 7.10 2.43
C HIS A 142 -14.64 8.09 1.80
N LEU A 143 -14.21 8.91 0.84
CA LEU A 143 -15.10 9.83 0.11
C LEU A 143 -16.28 9.12 -0.53
N LEU A 144 -16.03 7.96 -1.16
CA LEU A 144 -17.09 7.19 -1.82
C LEU A 144 -18.03 6.54 -0.81
N ALA A 145 -17.50 6.02 0.30
CA ALA A 145 -18.31 5.43 1.37
C ALA A 145 -19.23 6.48 2.04
N GLU A 146 -18.70 7.68 2.37
CA GLU A 146 -19.50 8.78 2.91
C GLU A 146 -20.57 9.29 1.92
N ALA A 147 -20.31 9.15 0.62
CA ALA A 147 -21.31 9.42 -0.42
C ALA A 147 -22.31 8.27 -0.63
N GLY A 148 -22.27 7.21 0.20
CA GLY A 148 -23.17 6.06 0.12
C GLY A 148 -22.85 5.08 -1.00
N LEU A 149 -21.67 5.13 -1.61
CA LEU A 149 -21.24 4.21 -2.65
C LEU A 149 -20.47 3.03 -2.05
N ASP A 150 -20.87 1.81 -2.40
CA ASP A 150 -20.08 0.60 -2.06
C ASP A 150 -18.83 0.55 -2.95
N ALA A 151 -17.70 1.02 -2.40
CA ALA A 151 -16.42 1.17 -3.10
C ALA A 151 -15.25 0.69 -2.23
N PRO A 152 -15.18 -0.61 -1.92
CA PRO A 152 -14.11 -1.13 -1.07
C PRO A 152 -12.74 -0.98 -1.71
N MET A 153 -11.73 -0.80 -0.86
CA MET A 153 -10.33 -0.73 -1.29
C MET A 153 -9.64 -2.09 -1.20
N CYS A 154 -8.68 -2.33 -2.09
CA CYS A 154 -7.88 -3.55 -2.14
C CYS A 154 -6.57 -3.37 -2.92
N GLY A 155 -5.86 -4.46 -3.13
CA GLY A 155 -4.65 -4.53 -3.96
C GLY A 155 -3.37 -4.60 -3.13
N ASN A 156 -2.50 -3.60 -3.28
CA ASN A 156 -1.25 -3.52 -2.51
C ASN A 156 -1.46 -3.07 -1.05
N VAL A 157 -2.68 -2.75 -0.67
CA VAL A 157 -3.11 -2.36 0.68
C VAL A 157 -4.38 -3.13 1.06
N GLY A 158 -4.49 -3.51 2.33
CA GLY A 158 -5.65 -4.25 2.82
C GLY A 158 -5.74 -5.67 2.25
N PHE A 159 -6.91 -6.06 1.78
CA PHE A 159 -7.12 -7.33 1.11
C PHE A 159 -6.43 -7.37 -0.26
N SER A 160 -5.93 -8.53 -0.69
CA SER A 160 -5.59 -8.70 -2.10
C SER A 160 -6.85 -8.53 -2.96
N ALA A 161 -6.68 -8.09 -4.21
CA ALA A 161 -7.82 -7.91 -5.09
C ALA A 161 -8.57 -9.24 -5.33
N ALA A 162 -7.83 -10.37 -5.36
CA ALA A 162 -8.43 -11.70 -5.52
C ALA A 162 -9.26 -12.12 -4.29
N GLU A 163 -8.79 -11.82 -3.06
CA GLU A 163 -9.56 -12.11 -1.84
C GLU A 163 -10.84 -11.28 -1.78
N LEU A 164 -10.77 -9.99 -2.12
CA LEU A 164 -11.96 -9.14 -2.17
C LEU A 164 -12.94 -9.61 -3.24
N ALA A 165 -12.45 -9.96 -4.43
CA ALA A 165 -13.28 -10.54 -5.50
C ALA A 165 -13.97 -11.82 -5.03
N LEU A 166 -13.24 -12.71 -4.35
CA LEU A 166 -13.77 -13.94 -3.79
C LEU A 166 -14.93 -13.69 -2.82
N GLN A 167 -14.75 -12.73 -1.89
CA GLN A 167 -15.81 -12.35 -0.94
C GLN A 167 -17.05 -11.82 -1.64
N ARG A 168 -16.87 -10.93 -2.64
CA ARG A 168 -17.98 -10.27 -3.34
C ARG A 168 -18.69 -11.16 -4.35
N LEU A 169 -18.06 -12.22 -4.82
CA LEU A 169 -18.64 -13.23 -5.71
C LEU A 169 -19.28 -14.40 -4.95
N THR A 170 -19.23 -14.43 -3.62
CA THR A 170 -19.88 -15.42 -2.79
C THR A 170 -21.42 -15.28 -2.89
N PRO A 171 -22.18 -16.37 -3.02
CA PRO A 171 -23.63 -16.33 -3.08
C PRO A 171 -24.25 -15.51 -1.94
N GLY A 172 -25.16 -14.61 -2.27
CA GLY A 172 -25.81 -13.70 -1.32
C GLY A 172 -25.10 -12.37 -1.10
N GLN A 173 -23.93 -12.17 -1.70
CA GLN A 173 -23.24 -10.88 -1.75
C GLN A 173 -23.54 -10.15 -3.07
N SER A 174 -23.41 -8.81 -3.05
CA SER A 174 -23.50 -7.98 -4.25
C SER A 174 -22.12 -7.52 -4.69
N LEU A 175 -21.94 -7.35 -5.99
CA LEU A 175 -20.76 -6.68 -6.52
C LEU A 175 -20.77 -5.21 -6.08
N PRO A 176 -19.62 -4.63 -5.75
CA PRO A 176 -19.52 -3.23 -5.38
C PRO A 176 -19.78 -2.31 -6.58
N ALA A 177 -20.16 -1.07 -6.30
CA ALA A 177 -20.32 -0.05 -7.35
C ALA A 177 -18.98 0.31 -8.01
N TRP A 178 -17.89 0.32 -7.22
CA TRP A 178 -16.53 0.60 -7.64
C TRP A 178 -15.54 -0.27 -6.85
N LEU A 179 -14.34 -0.47 -7.42
CA LEU A 179 -13.19 -0.99 -6.69
C LEU A 179 -12.09 0.07 -6.66
N VAL A 180 -11.62 0.41 -5.46
CA VAL A 180 -10.50 1.34 -5.25
C VAL A 180 -9.25 0.51 -5.03
N VAL A 181 -8.35 0.50 -6.04
CA VAL A 181 -7.26 -0.48 -6.09
C VAL A 181 -5.90 0.20 -6.04
N GLU A 182 -5.16 -0.01 -4.95
CA GLU A 182 -3.75 0.37 -4.88
C GLU A 182 -2.92 -0.60 -5.72
N LEU A 183 -2.12 -0.06 -6.65
CA LEU A 183 -1.34 -0.85 -7.59
C LEU A 183 0.16 -0.53 -7.47
N SER A 184 0.94 -1.56 -7.10
CA SER A 184 2.40 -1.51 -7.18
C SER A 184 2.87 -1.64 -8.64
N SER A 185 4.12 -1.24 -8.89
CA SER A 185 4.73 -1.45 -10.22
C SER A 185 4.79 -2.93 -10.61
N TYR A 186 5.00 -3.83 -9.65
CA TYR A 186 5.04 -5.28 -9.88
C TYR A 186 3.68 -5.82 -10.37
N GLN A 187 2.58 -5.35 -9.75
CA GLN A 187 1.23 -5.74 -10.17
C GLN A 187 0.87 -5.18 -11.55
N ILE A 188 1.26 -3.94 -11.85
CA ILE A 188 1.00 -3.32 -13.16
C ILE A 188 1.78 -4.05 -14.26
N GLU A 189 3.06 -4.35 -14.02
CA GLU A 189 3.93 -5.09 -14.95
C GLU A 189 3.34 -6.46 -15.31
N ALA A 190 2.78 -7.15 -14.31
CA ALA A 190 2.19 -8.47 -14.47
C ALA A 190 0.74 -8.46 -14.99
N ALA A 191 0.16 -7.28 -15.23
CA ALA A 191 -1.23 -7.12 -15.66
C ALA A 191 -1.36 -6.19 -16.91
N PRO A 192 -0.82 -6.60 -18.06
CA PRO A 192 -0.82 -5.75 -19.26
C PRO A 192 -2.22 -5.44 -19.82
N GLN A 193 -3.24 -6.19 -19.43
CA GLN A 193 -4.62 -6.00 -19.85
C GLN A 193 -5.46 -5.16 -18.90
N LEU A 194 -4.90 -4.81 -17.73
CA LEU A 194 -5.61 -4.03 -16.71
C LEU A 194 -5.84 -2.60 -17.22
N ALA A 195 -7.11 -2.22 -17.37
CA ALA A 195 -7.56 -0.94 -17.89
C ALA A 195 -8.60 -0.32 -16.95
N PRO A 196 -8.18 0.36 -15.87
CA PRO A 196 -9.10 1.00 -14.94
C PRO A 196 -9.97 2.07 -15.62
N ARG A 197 -11.17 2.30 -15.09
CA ARG A 197 -12.00 3.42 -15.54
C ARG A 197 -11.33 4.75 -15.20
N ILE A 198 -10.73 4.86 -14.00
CA ILE A 198 -9.95 6.02 -13.56
C ILE A 198 -8.58 5.55 -13.11
N GLY A 199 -7.52 6.13 -13.66
CA GLY A 199 -6.14 5.91 -13.25
C GLY A 199 -5.56 7.15 -12.59
N LEU A 200 -4.89 6.95 -11.45
CA LEU A 200 -4.21 8.01 -10.72
C LEU A 200 -2.72 7.73 -10.61
N TRP A 201 -1.90 8.74 -10.82
CA TRP A 201 -0.46 8.67 -10.60
C TRP A 201 -0.01 9.78 -9.67
N THR A 202 0.36 9.40 -8.45
CA THR A 202 0.65 10.36 -7.37
C THR A 202 2.03 11.00 -7.49
N THR A 203 3.10 10.20 -7.54
CA THR A 203 4.49 10.68 -7.63
C THR A 203 5.37 9.67 -8.36
N LEU A 204 6.53 10.14 -8.87
CA LEU A 204 7.62 9.29 -9.35
C LEU A 204 8.96 9.77 -8.80
N THR A 205 9.57 8.95 -7.96
CA THR A 205 10.95 9.08 -7.49
C THR A 205 11.67 7.74 -7.67
N PRO A 206 13.00 7.69 -7.73
CA PRO A 206 13.75 6.43 -7.80
C PRO A 206 13.36 5.48 -6.66
N ASP A 207 12.91 4.28 -7.03
CA ASP A 207 12.53 3.22 -6.10
C ASP A 207 12.58 1.88 -6.83
N HIS A 208 12.90 0.80 -6.12
CA HIS A 208 12.93 -0.56 -6.68
C HIS A 208 13.81 -0.71 -7.94
N LEU A 209 14.87 0.07 -8.07
CA LEU A 209 15.74 0.05 -9.26
C LEU A 209 16.50 -1.27 -9.42
N GLU A 210 16.82 -1.95 -8.31
CA GLU A 210 17.39 -3.29 -8.30
C GLU A 210 16.46 -4.31 -8.98
N ARG A 211 15.15 -4.05 -8.98
CA ARG A 211 14.13 -4.91 -9.61
C ARG A 211 13.84 -4.50 -11.05
N HIS A 212 13.70 -3.20 -11.34
CA HIS A 212 13.28 -2.68 -12.64
C HIS A 212 14.46 -2.30 -13.55
N GLY A 213 15.68 -2.29 -13.04
CA GLY A 213 16.91 -1.98 -13.77
C GLY A 213 17.14 -0.49 -14.00
N SER A 214 16.09 0.31 -14.23
CA SER A 214 16.22 1.76 -14.44
C SER A 214 14.97 2.53 -14.03
N LEU A 215 15.13 3.84 -13.79
CA LEU A 215 13.98 4.73 -13.55
C LEU A 215 13.06 4.82 -14.77
N ASP A 216 13.61 4.73 -15.98
CA ASP A 216 12.82 4.75 -17.21
C ASP A 216 11.92 3.52 -17.35
N ALA A 217 12.42 2.34 -17.01
CA ALA A 217 11.62 1.12 -16.98
C ALA A 217 10.53 1.20 -15.91
N TYR A 218 10.87 1.66 -14.70
CA TYR A 218 9.92 1.86 -13.61
C TYR A 218 8.81 2.86 -14.00
N ARG A 219 9.19 3.97 -14.65
CA ARG A 219 8.25 4.96 -15.21
C ARG A 219 7.34 4.36 -16.28
N ALA A 220 7.91 3.62 -17.23
CA ALA A 220 7.16 3.02 -18.33
C ALA A 220 6.07 2.07 -17.82
N ILE A 221 6.36 1.29 -16.78
CA ILE A 221 5.40 0.40 -16.14
C ILE A 221 4.22 1.20 -15.57
N LYS A 222 4.49 2.24 -14.75
CA LYS A 222 3.40 3.05 -14.18
C LYS A 222 2.62 3.81 -15.25
N ARG A 223 3.32 4.35 -16.24
CA ARG A 223 2.73 5.03 -17.39
C ARG A 223 1.73 4.14 -18.13
N SER A 224 2.06 2.89 -18.35
CA SER A 224 1.21 1.95 -19.06
C SER A 224 -0.17 1.73 -18.42
N LEU A 225 -0.28 1.85 -17.07
CA LEU A 225 -1.57 1.82 -16.39
C LEU A 225 -2.44 3.03 -16.77
N LEU A 226 -1.83 4.22 -16.73
CA LEU A 226 -2.54 5.48 -17.04
C LEU A 226 -2.97 5.54 -18.52
N GLU A 227 -2.11 5.07 -19.42
CA GLU A 227 -2.41 5.02 -20.85
C GLU A 227 -3.63 4.13 -21.17
N ARG A 228 -3.83 3.06 -20.40
CA ARG A 228 -4.99 2.17 -20.52
C ARG A 228 -6.22 2.65 -19.74
N SER A 229 -6.07 3.66 -18.88
CA SER A 229 -7.19 4.22 -18.10
C SER A 229 -8.02 5.18 -18.96
N ALA A 230 -9.35 5.15 -18.79
CA ALA A 230 -10.23 6.03 -19.55
C ALA A 230 -10.14 7.49 -19.06
N VAL A 231 -10.02 7.70 -17.74
CA VAL A 231 -9.74 9.00 -17.11
C VAL A 231 -8.37 8.92 -16.45
N ARG A 232 -7.54 9.95 -16.64
CA ARG A 232 -6.16 10.00 -16.14
C ARG A 232 -6.01 11.20 -15.24
N ILE A 233 -5.68 10.97 -13.97
CA ILE A 233 -5.45 12.01 -12.96
C ILE A 233 -3.97 12.02 -12.59
N LEU A 234 -3.30 13.15 -12.80
CA LEU A 234 -1.86 13.32 -12.65
C LEU A 234 -1.51 14.47 -11.71
N ASN A 235 -0.48 14.28 -10.88
CA ASN A 235 0.03 15.29 -9.97
C ASN A 235 1.03 16.20 -10.70
N ALA A 236 0.69 17.48 -10.90
CA ALA A 236 1.56 18.47 -11.53
C ALA A 236 2.68 18.96 -10.61
N ASP A 237 2.62 18.68 -9.31
CA ASP A 237 3.68 19.04 -8.37
C ASP A 237 4.85 18.05 -8.42
N ASP A 238 4.64 16.86 -8.98
CA ASP A 238 5.72 15.89 -9.20
C ASP A 238 6.62 16.35 -10.37
N PRO A 239 7.94 16.53 -10.15
CA PRO A 239 8.84 17.06 -11.17
C PRO A 239 8.96 16.17 -12.41
N ASP A 240 8.94 14.84 -12.26
CA ASP A 240 9.05 13.91 -13.37
C ASP A 240 7.79 13.93 -14.24
N LEU A 241 6.62 13.85 -13.62
CA LEU A 241 5.33 13.90 -14.32
C LEU A 241 5.16 15.23 -15.04
N ARG A 242 5.44 16.35 -14.36
CA ARG A 242 5.37 17.71 -14.90
C ARG A 242 6.28 17.88 -16.12
N SER A 243 7.52 17.40 -16.08
CA SER A 243 8.46 17.53 -17.20
C SER A 243 8.01 16.83 -18.48
N ARG A 244 7.04 15.93 -18.37
CA ARG A 244 6.48 15.14 -19.46
C ARG A 244 5.02 15.48 -19.77
N ALA A 245 4.54 16.60 -19.29
CA ALA A 245 3.14 17.00 -19.43
C ALA A 245 2.65 17.00 -20.90
N ALA A 246 3.48 17.46 -21.82
CA ALA A 246 3.17 17.46 -23.26
C ALA A 246 2.90 16.06 -23.87
N SER A 247 3.27 14.99 -23.18
CA SER A 247 3.03 13.61 -23.63
C SER A 247 1.73 13.00 -23.08
N TRP A 248 0.90 13.80 -22.38
CA TRP A 248 -0.35 13.37 -21.78
C TRP A 248 -1.54 14.14 -22.35
N ASP A 249 -2.19 13.56 -23.32
CA ASP A 249 -3.41 14.13 -23.87
C ASP A 249 -4.58 13.94 -22.88
N GLN A 250 -5.39 14.99 -22.71
CA GLN A 250 -6.63 14.96 -21.91
C GLN A 250 -6.46 14.50 -20.45
N ALA A 251 -5.29 14.66 -19.86
CA ALA A 251 -5.07 14.35 -18.44
C ALA A 251 -5.71 15.42 -17.54
N ARG A 252 -6.26 14.96 -16.41
CA ARG A 252 -6.74 15.80 -15.32
C ARG A 252 -5.57 16.12 -14.40
N TRP A 253 -4.93 17.25 -14.62
CA TRP A 253 -3.82 17.70 -13.78
C TRP A 253 -4.32 18.34 -12.50
N VAL A 254 -3.71 17.99 -11.36
CA VAL A 254 -3.97 18.63 -10.07
C VAL A 254 -2.68 19.20 -9.49
N THR A 255 -2.76 20.33 -8.78
CA THR A 255 -1.61 20.98 -8.14
C THR A 255 -2.00 21.62 -6.81
N ALA A 256 -1.20 21.40 -5.76
CA ALA A 256 -1.34 22.12 -4.49
C ALA A 256 -0.76 23.54 -4.54
N GLN A 257 -0.21 23.93 -5.68
CA GLN A 257 0.31 25.27 -5.94
C GLN A 257 -0.71 26.14 -6.66
N PRO A 258 -0.55 27.49 -6.66
CA PRO A 258 -1.38 28.38 -7.44
C PRO A 258 -1.38 28.03 -8.95
N ARG A 259 -2.53 28.21 -9.60
CA ARG A 259 -2.75 27.91 -11.02
C ARG A 259 -1.65 28.44 -11.93
N GLN A 260 -1.21 29.69 -11.67
CA GLN A 260 -0.19 30.36 -12.45
C GLN A 260 1.11 29.53 -12.53
N ARG A 261 1.52 28.90 -11.42
CA ARG A 261 2.75 28.11 -11.38
C ARG A 261 2.68 26.85 -12.25
N ALA A 262 1.52 26.21 -12.35
CA ALA A 262 1.32 25.09 -13.27
C ALA A 262 1.34 25.57 -14.74
N ARG A 263 0.74 26.73 -15.03
CA ARG A 263 0.73 27.33 -16.37
C ARG A 263 2.13 27.71 -16.86
N GLU A 264 2.99 28.19 -15.98
CA GLU A 264 4.42 28.46 -16.30
C GLU A 264 5.15 27.20 -16.74
N ALA A 265 4.71 26.02 -16.30
CA ALA A 265 5.20 24.71 -16.76
C ALA A 265 4.43 24.15 -17.97
N GLY A 266 3.55 24.93 -18.59
CA GLY A 266 2.74 24.51 -19.74
C GLY A 266 1.57 23.60 -19.39
N ILE A 267 1.14 23.56 -18.13
CA ILE A 267 0.05 22.69 -17.65
C ILE A 267 -1.15 23.57 -17.27
N GLU A 268 -2.29 23.28 -17.87
CA GLU A 268 -3.57 23.82 -17.39
C GLU A 268 -4.13 22.87 -16.33
N PRO A 269 -4.12 23.22 -15.03
CA PRO A 269 -4.60 22.34 -13.98
C PRO A 269 -6.13 22.27 -14.00
N HIS A 270 -6.64 21.07 -13.74
CA HIS A 270 -8.07 20.84 -13.54
C HIS A 270 -8.51 21.27 -12.15
N LEU A 271 -7.66 21.03 -11.14
CA LEU A 271 -7.83 21.49 -9.76
C LEU A 271 -6.52 22.10 -9.23
N TRP A 272 -6.67 23.15 -8.42
CA TRP A 272 -5.52 23.77 -7.73
C TRP A 272 -5.94 24.36 -6.38
N ILE A 273 -4.96 24.74 -5.57
CA ILE A 273 -5.20 25.38 -4.27
C ILE A 273 -4.68 26.82 -4.28
N GLU A 274 -5.54 27.77 -3.93
CA GLU A 274 -5.18 29.16 -3.63
C GLU A 274 -5.87 29.61 -2.35
N ALA A 275 -5.14 30.27 -1.44
CA ALA A 275 -5.67 30.74 -0.17
C ALA A 275 -6.49 29.71 0.59
N ASP A 276 -5.98 28.47 0.66
CA ASP A 276 -6.62 27.29 1.26
C ASP A 276 -7.95 26.83 0.62
N GLN A 277 -8.34 27.41 -0.52
CA GLN A 277 -9.50 26.95 -1.29
C GLN A 277 -9.07 26.04 -2.43
N VAL A 278 -9.78 24.94 -2.61
CA VAL A 278 -9.70 24.11 -3.83
C VAL A 278 -10.54 24.77 -4.90
N LEU A 279 -9.92 25.07 -6.02
CA LEU A 279 -10.53 25.72 -7.18
C LEU A 279 -10.55 24.80 -8.39
N ALA A 280 -11.55 24.91 -9.25
CA ALA A 280 -11.71 24.09 -10.45
C ALA A 280 -11.66 24.90 -11.75
N ALA A 281 -11.09 24.30 -12.78
CA ALA A 281 -11.16 24.83 -14.15
C ALA A 281 -12.59 24.72 -14.71
N PRO A 282 -12.96 25.59 -15.68
CA PRO A 282 -12.07 26.57 -16.34
C PRO A 282 -11.96 27.92 -15.62
N ASP A 283 -12.94 28.31 -14.86
CA ASP A 283 -13.14 29.67 -14.36
C ASP A 283 -12.55 29.93 -12.96
N GLY A 284 -12.13 28.88 -12.26
CA GLY A 284 -11.61 28.99 -10.90
C GLY A 284 -12.73 29.04 -9.85
N ALA A 285 -13.85 28.38 -10.13
CA ALA A 285 -14.91 28.28 -9.15
C ALA A 285 -14.43 27.59 -7.87
N PRO A 286 -14.67 28.17 -6.67
CA PRO A 286 -14.30 27.52 -5.42
C PRO A 286 -15.18 26.28 -5.19
N LEU A 287 -14.54 25.18 -4.81
CA LEU A 287 -15.21 23.92 -4.54
C LEU A 287 -15.34 23.64 -3.04
N LEU A 288 -14.24 23.67 -2.31
CA LEU A 288 -14.19 23.33 -0.89
C LEU A 288 -12.93 23.90 -0.22
N ASP A 289 -12.94 23.92 1.12
CA ASP A 289 -11.80 24.32 1.93
C ASP A 289 -10.77 23.17 2.02
N ALA A 290 -9.54 23.40 1.58
CA ALA A 290 -8.47 22.40 1.65
C ALA A 290 -8.09 22.01 3.09
N ARG A 291 -8.40 22.87 4.09
CA ARG A 291 -8.20 22.58 5.53
C ARG A 291 -9.21 21.57 6.08
N ALA A 292 -10.23 21.22 5.30
CA ALA A 292 -11.14 20.14 5.68
C ALA A 292 -10.40 18.83 5.96
N LEU A 293 -9.30 18.55 5.24
CA LEU A 293 -8.43 17.43 5.56
C LEU A 293 -7.45 17.81 6.67
N ALA A 294 -7.62 17.24 7.86
CA ALA A 294 -6.80 17.53 9.04
C ALA A 294 -5.37 16.95 8.99
N MET A 295 -4.93 16.42 7.86
CA MET A 295 -3.58 15.88 7.67
C MET A 295 -2.61 17.00 7.24
N PRO A 296 -1.55 17.26 8.02
CA PRO A 296 -0.59 18.32 7.70
C PRO A 296 0.30 17.94 6.50
N GLY A 297 0.90 18.97 5.89
CA GLY A 297 1.92 18.84 4.86
C GLY A 297 1.40 19.00 3.43
N GLU A 298 2.27 19.55 2.57
CA GLU A 298 1.96 19.82 1.17
C GLU A 298 1.60 18.55 0.39
N HIS A 299 2.30 17.46 0.66
CA HIS A 299 2.01 16.15 0.05
C HIS A 299 0.58 15.66 0.36
N ASN A 300 0.01 15.99 1.53
CA ASN A 300 -1.37 15.64 1.84
C ASN A 300 -2.38 16.57 1.14
N ARG A 301 -2.01 17.81 0.84
CA ARG A 301 -2.79 18.68 -0.05
C ARG A 301 -2.84 18.12 -1.48
N GLN A 302 -1.73 17.57 -1.99
CA GLN A 302 -1.69 16.86 -3.27
C GLN A 302 -2.58 15.61 -3.25
N ASN A 303 -2.48 14.80 -2.20
CA ASN A 303 -3.32 13.60 -2.01
C ASN A 303 -4.82 13.96 -1.94
N LEU A 304 -5.18 15.04 -1.25
CA LEU A 304 -6.55 15.58 -1.19
C LEU A 304 -7.06 15.89 -2.60
N LEU A 305 -6.29 16.64 -3.40
CA LEU A 305 -6.70 17.02 -4.76
C LEU A 305 -6.89 15.80 -5.67
N MET A 306 -6.05 14.77 -5.54
CA MET A 306 -6.22 13.52 -6.27
C MET A 306 -7.55 12.85 -5.92
N ALA A 307 -7.92 12.83 -4.63
CA ALA A 307 -9.18 12.24 -4.19
C ALA A 307 -10.40 13.11 -4.59
N VAL A 308 -10.31 14.43 -4.47
CA VAL A 308 -11.37 15.36 -4.94
C VAL A 308 -11.58 15.23 -6.45
N ALA A 309 -10.51 15.09 -7.24
CA ALA A 309 -10.64 14.88 -8.67
C ALA A 309 -11.42 13.61 -9.02
N VAL A 310 -11.23 12.52 -8.26
CA VAL A 310 -12.06 11.31 -8.39
C VAL A 310 -13.52 11.61 -8.04
N GLY A 311 -13.77 12.30 -6.93
CA GLY A 311 -15.13 12.66 -6.51
C GLY A 311 -15.87 13.45 -7.60
N LEU A 312 -15.21 14.43 -8.21
CA LEU A 312 -15.78 15.20 -9.33
C LEU A 312 -16.07 14.35 -10.57
N GLU A 313 -15.17 13.44 -10.95
CA GLU A 313 -15.40 12.53 -12.08
C GLU A 313 -16.59 11.57 -11.82
N LEU A 314 -16.94 11.34 -10.57
CA LEU A 314 -18.11 10.55 -10.16
C LEU A 314 -19.35 11.42 -9.88
N GLY A 315 -19.27 12.73 -10.03
CA GLY A 315 -20.38 13.66 -9.82
C GLY A 315 -20.74 13.88 -8.35
N LEU A 316 -19.79 13.72 -7.43
CA LEU A 316 -20.05 14.03 -6.02
C LEU A 316 -20.16 15.54 -5.79
N GLU A 317 -21.11 15.93 -4.96
CA GLU A 317 -21.30 17.33 -4.59
C GLU A 317 -20.13 17.85 -3.73
N PRO A 318 -19.61 19.07 -3.98
CA PRO A 318 -18.50 19.64 -3.23
C PRO A 318 -18.69 19.64 -1.72
N ALA A 319 -19.88 19.97 -1.24
CA ALA A 319 -20.20 19.99 0.20
C ALA A 319 -20.12 18.59 0.84
N ALA A 320 -20.53 17.55 0.11
CA ALA A 320 -20.42 16.17 0.58
C ALA A 320 -18.94 15.73 0.65
N MET A 321 -18.14 16.08 -0.36
CA MET A 321 -16.70 15.83 -0.34
C MET A 321 -16.00 16.55 0.82
N GLU A 322 -16.33 17.81 1.08
CA GLU A 322 -15.77 18.56 2.20
C GLU A 322 -16.14 17.94 3.55
N ALA A 323 -17.38 17.50 3.74
CA ALA A 323 -17.82 16.81 4.94
C ALA A 323 -17.07 15.49 5.15
N ALA A 324 -16.89 14.71 4.09
CA ALA A 324 -16.14 13.46 4.13
C ALA A 324 -14.64 13.68 4.44
N LEU A 325 -14.03 14.74 3.91
CA LEU A 325 -12.65 15.11 4.24
C LEU A 325 -12.49 15.49 5.72
N ARG A 326 -13.48 16.16 6.30
CA ARG A 326 -13.50 16.52 7.74
C ARG A 326 -13.61 15.30 8.65
N SER A 327 -14.36 14.29 8.23
CA SER A 327 -14.56 13.03 8.97
C SER A 327 -13.45 12.01 8.72
N PHE A 328 -12.50 12.27 7.80
CA PHE A 328 -11.46 11.32 7.46
C PHE A 328 -10.56 10.99 8.68
N PRO A 329 -10.53 9.73 9.13
CA PRO A 329 -9.82 9.35 10.35
C PRO A 329 -8.29 9.29 10.20
N GLY A 330 -7.76 9.54 8.99
CA GLY A 330 -6.37 9.28 8.65
C GLY A 330 -6.15 7.87 8.11
N VAL A 331 -4.87 7.57 7.81
CA VAL A 331 -4.46 6.24 7.33
C VAL A 331 -3.96 5.44 8.52
N PRO A 332 -4.50 4.25 8.79
CA PRO A 332 -4.03 3.40 9.88
C PRO A 332 -2.51 3.20 9.83
N HIS A 333 -1.86 3.27 10.99
CA HIS A 333 -0.42 3.07 11.15
C HIS A 333 0.49 4.06 10.40
N ARG A 334 -0.04 5.18 9.89
CA ARG A 334 0.74 6.22 9.21
C ARG A 334 0.44 7.59 9.82
N LEU A 335 1.27 8.02 10.78
CA LEU A 335 1.02 9.20 11.61
C LEU A 335 -0.43 9.27 12.13
N GLU A 336 -1.01 8.11 12.35
CA GLU A 336 -2.38 7.96 12.80
C GLU A 336 -2.51 8.53 14.22
N ARG A 337 -3.36 9.54 14.37
CA ARG A 337 -3.69 10.08 15.69
C ARG A 337 -4.61 9.12 16.42
N ILE A 338 -4.12 8.48 17.49
CA ILE A 338 -4.92 7.54 18.30
C ILE A 338 -5.86 8.31 19.23
N ARG A 339 -5.29 9.13 20.10
CA ARG A 339 -6.04 9.97 21.04
C ARG A 339 -5.14 11.07 21.61
N SER A 340 -5.77 12.04 22.26
CA SER A 340 -5.09 12.91 23.22
C SER A 340 -5.47 12.50 24.62
N TYR A 341 -4.47 12.31 25.47
CA TYR A 341 -4.62 11.91 26.86
C TYR A 341 -3.70 12.77 27.72
N ASP A 342 -4.24 13.38 28.74
CA ASP A 342 -3.52 14.24 29.70
C ASP A 342 -2.62 15.31 29.04
N GLY A 343 -3.14 15.98 28.00
CA GLY A 343 -2.44 17.01 27.25
C GLY A 343 -1.41 16.49 26.21
N VAL A 344 -1.20 15.17 26.14
CA VAL A 344 -0.26 14.53 25.21
C VAL A 344 -1.03 13.85 24.07
N THR A 345 -0.63 14.11 22.83
CA THR A 345 -1.22 13.45 21.65
C THR A 345 -0.39 12.22 21.26
N TRP A 346 -1.07 11.09 21.02
CA TRP A 346 -0.44 9.82 20.68
C TRP A 346 -0.58 9.52 19.21
N PHE A 347 0.56 9.28 18.53
CA PHE A 347 0.63 8.98 17.09
C PHE A 347 1.19 7.59 16.84
N ASN A 348 0.51 6.85 15.97
CA ASN A 348 0.92 5.55 15.48
C ASN A 348 1.46 5.69 14.05
N ASP A 349 2.74 5.49 13.90
CA ASP A 349 3.43 5.43 12.61
C ASP A 349 4.16 4.09 12.45
N SER A 350 3.53 3.01 12.88
CA SER A 350 4.10 1.65 12.81
C SER A 350 4.54 1.24 11.41
N LYS A 351 4.00 1.86 10.36
CA LYS A 351 4.39 1.65 8.96
C LYS A 351 5.77 2.23 8.62
N ALA A 352 6.37 3.06 9.46
CA ALA A 352 7.75 3.53 9.31
C ALA A 352 8.74 2.39 9.63
N THR A 353 8.98 1.52 8.64
CA THR A 353 9.82 0.32 8.77
C THR A 353 11.26 0.54 8.30
N ASN A 354 11.66 1.78 8.08
CA ASN A 354 13.02 2.21 7.72
C ASN A 354 13.27 3.64 8.17
N TYR A 355 14.54 4.09 8.10
CA TYR A 355 14.95 5.44 8.54
C TYR A 355 14.26 6.56 7.78
N ASP A 356 14.14 6.45 6.45
CA ASP A 356 13.53 7.49 5.60
C ASP A 356 12.06 7.74 5.98
N ALA A 357 11.31 6.66 6.21
CA ALA A 357 9.91 6.77 6.63
C ALA A 357 9.78 7.43 8.01
N ALA A 358 10.63 7.04 8.97
CA ALA A 358 10.62 7.62 10.31
C ALA A 358 11.09 9.09 10.33
N GLU A 359 12.01 9.46 9.45
CA GLU A 359 12.41 10.86 9.24
C GLU A 359 11.23 11.73 8.78
N VAL A 360 10.42 11.23 7.85
CA VAL A 360 9.20 11.94 7.39
C VAL A 360 8.25 12.20 8.55
N ALA A 361 8.04 11.23 9.44
CA ALA A 361 7.19 11.39 10.61
C ALA A 361 7.72 12.46 11.58
N LEU A 362 9.04 12.47 11.82
CA LEU A 362 9.69 13.49 12.66
C LEU A 362 9.63 14.90 12.07
N ARG A 363 9.62 15.03 10.74
CA ARG A 363 9.43 16.33 10.09
C ARG A 363 8.00 16.85 10.13
N ALA A 364 7.04 15.96 10.28
CA ALA A 364 5.61 16.31 10.29
C ALA A 364 5.08 16.74 11.66
N LEU A 365 5.82 16.47 12.72
CA LEU A 365 5.45 16.80 14.09
C LEU A 365 6.41 17.80 14.72
N GLU A 366 5.87 18.73 15.52
CA GLU A 366 6.66 19.66 16.29
C GLU A 366 6.95 19.11 17.68
N GLY A 367 8.20 19.19 18.11
CA GLY A 367 8.65 18.78 19.43
C GLY A 367 8.23 19.71 20.58
N PRO A 368 8.53 19.32 21.84
CA PRO A 368 9.25 18.10 22.23
C PRO A 368 8.38 16.84 22.16
N LEU A 369 8.99 15.72 21.71
CA LEU A 369 8.34 14.43 21.53
C LEU A 369 9.00 13.35 22.41
N VAL A 370 8.23 12.29 22.76
CA VAL A 370 8.80 10.99 23.08
C VAL A 370 8.65 10.08 21.88
N VAL A 371 9.74 9.49 21.41
CA VAL A 371 9.76 8.61 20.23
C VAL A 371 9.99 7.16 20.68
N LEU A 372 9.12 6.24 20.23
CA LEU A 372 9.31 4.80 20.40
C LEU A 372 9.90 4.24 19.10
N ALA A 373 11.12 3.70 19.17
CA ALA A 373 11.86 3.19 18.02
C ALA A 373 12.39 1.77 18.29
N GLY A 374 12.35 0.89 17.28
CA GLY A 374 12.86 -0.47 17.43
C GLY A 374 12.09 -1.53 16.67
N GLY A 375 12.60 -2.75 16.75
CA GLY A 375 12.17 -3.89 15.95
C GLY A 375 13.39 -4.55 15.30
N GLU A 376 13.23 -5.09 14.10
CA GLU A 376 14.31 -5.68 13.28
C GLU A 376 14.91 -4.59 12.37
N ALA A 377 16.18 -4.22 12.63
CA ALA A 377 16.86 -3.15 11.91
C ALA A 377 17.11 -3.52 10.44
N LYS A 378 16.99 -2.53 9.56
CA LYS A 378 17.38 -2.61 8.15
C LYS A 378 18.64 -1.80 7.89
N GLN A 379 19.38 -2.16 6.84
CA GLN A 379 20.46 -1.34 6.33
C GLN A 379 19.90 -0.06 5.71
N GLY A 380 20.55 1.08 5.93
CA GLY A 380 20.16 2.38 5.38
C GLY A 380 20.96 3.54 5.97
N ASP A 381 20.78 4.72 5.41
CA ASP A 381 21.35 5.96 5.95
C ASP A 381 20.45 6.49 7.08
N ALA A 382 21.00 6.54 8.29
CA ALA A 382 20.28 7.01 9.48
C ALA A 382 20.46 8.53 9.74
N GLN A 383 21.24 9.25 8.93
CA GLN A 383 21.60 10.66 9.24
C GLN A 383 20.39 11.58 9.33
N GLY A 384 19.43 11.47 8.41
CA GLY A 384 18.21 12.27 8.41
C GLY A 384 17.32 11.99 9.63
N TRP A 385 17.17 10.71 9.98
CA TRP A 385 16.46 10.26 11.17
C TRP A 385 17.11 10.78 12.46
N LEU A 386 18.44 10.65 12.61
CA LEU A 386 19.19 11.17 13.76
C LEU A 386 19.08 12.70 13.87
N ALA A 387 19.13 13.41 12.75
CA ALA A 387 18.94 14.88 12.74
C ALA A 387 17.52 15.26 13.20
N GLY A 388 16.50 14.50 12.78
CA GLY A 388 15.12 14.66 13.23
C GLY A 388 14.95 14.41 14.74
N LEU A 389 15.54 13.33 15.25
CA LEU A 389 15.50 13.02 16.69
C LEU A 389 16.17 14.12 17.52
N ARG A 390 17.35 14.58 17.13
CA ARG A 390 18.04 15.68 17.85
C ARG A 390 17.24 16.97 17.91
N ARG A 391 16.43 17.24 16.89
CA ARG A 391 15.62 18.46 16.82
C ARG A 391 14.31 18.34 17.59
N GLU A 392 13.64 17.18 17.51
CA GLU A 392 12.26 17.06 17.99
C GLU A 392 12.09 16.18 19.23
N ALA A 393 12.96 15.18 19.47
CA ALA A 393 12.77 14.21 20.52
C ALA A 393 13.47 14.61 21.82
N ALA A 394 12.71 14.76 22.90
CA ALA A 394 13.23 14.92 24.26
C ALA A 394 13.65 13.56 24.86
N ALA A 395 12.99 12.48 24.48
CA ALA A 395 13.32 11.13 24.90
C ALA A 395 13.08 10.12 23.78
N VAL A 396 13.89 9.06 23.75
CA VAL A 396 13.73 7.90 22.87
C VAL A 396 13.61 6.62 23.71
N VAL A 397 12.55 5.85 23.46
CA VAL A 397 12.36 4.53 24.08
C VAL A 397 12.63 3.48 23.03
N LEU A 398 13.66 2.67 23.23
CA LEU A 398 14.13 1.62 22.32
C LEU A 398 13.54 0.27 22.75
N PHE A 399 13.01 -0.51 21.78
CA PHE A 399 12.45 -1.83 22.01
C PHE A 399 12.87 -2.83 20.92
N GLY A 400 12.69 -4.13 21.18
CA GLY A 400 12.96 -5.20 20.23
C GLY A 400 14.45 -5.42 19.91
N ALA A 401 14.73 -6.12 18.82
CA ALA A 401 16.07 -6.60 18.49
C ALA A 401 17.09 -5.48 18.18
N ALA A 402 16.62 -4.32 17.69
CA ALA A 402 17.50 -3.20 17.28
C ALA A 402 18.00 -2.32 18.42
N GLN A 403 17.61 -2.54 19.67
CA GLN A 403 17.94 -1.67 20.82
C GLN A 403 19.42 -1.27 20.89
N GLY A 404 20.31 -2.26 20.89
CA GLY A 404 21.77 -2.03 21.02
C GLY A 404 22.32 -1.24 19.84
N HIS A 405 21.91 -1.56 18.63
CA HIS A 405 22.30 -0.85 17.42
C HIS A 405 21.83 0.60 17.43
N PHE A 406 20.58 0.85 17.81
CA PHE A 406 20.04 2.21 17.86
C PHE A 406 20.66 3.06 18.97
N GLU A 407 20.90 2.46 20.14
CA GLU A 407 21.62 3.16 21.21
C GLU A 407 23.03 3.60 20.78
N GLN A 408 23.75 2.72 20.08
CA GLN A 408 25.04 3.07 19.51
C GLN A 408 24.92 4.22 18.48
N LEU A 409 23.99 4.15 17.54
CA LEU A 409 23.73 5.20 16.55
C LEU A 409 23.39 6.55 17.21
N LEU A 410 22.55 6.54 18.25
CA LEU A 410 22.18 7.76 18.99
C LEU A 410 23.41 8.40 19.67
N ASN A 411 24.23 7.58 20.31
CA ASN A 411 25.46 8.04 20.99
C ASN A 411 26.47 8.61 19.98
N GLU A 412 26.76 7.88 18.90
CA GLU A 412 27.68 8.31 17.82
C GLU A 412 27.13 9.52 17.08
N GLY A 413 25.80 9.59 16.90
CA GLY A 413 25.10 10.69 16.26
C GLY A 413 24.94 11.93 17.14
N GLY A 414 25.45 11.94 18.39
CA GLY A 414 25.40 13.09 19.29
C GLY A 414 23.99 13.45 19.77
N TYR A 415 23.11 12.45 19.96
CA TYR A 415 21.82 12.67 20.59
C TYR A 415 22.00 12.91 22.07
N SER A 416 21.43 14.02 22.58
CA SER A 416 21.58 14.46 23.96
C SER A 416 20.35 14.26 24.86
N GLY A 417 19.24 13.77 24.28
CA GLY A 417 18.02 13.47 25.00
C GLY A 417 18.10 12.18 25.82
N ALA A 418 17.07 11.87 26.58
CA ALA A 418 17.01 10.65 27.36
C ALA A 418 16.83 9.41 26.45
N VAL A 419 17.59 8.34 26.73
CA VAL A 419 17.46 7.06 26.01
C VAL A 419 17.14 5.97 27.02
N HIS A 420 16.09 5.20 26.74
CA HIS A 420 15.63 4.10 27.58
C HIS A 420 15.46 2.82 26.74
N ARG A 421 15.66 1.66 27.35
CA ARG A 421 15.47 0.35 26.74
C ARG A 421 14.40 -0.43 27.47
N VAL A 422 13.53 -1.08 26.71
CA VAL A 422 12.47 -1.95 27.22
C VAL A 422 12.30 -3.17 26.28
N ASP A 423 11.71 -4.25 26.77
CA ASP A 423 11.59 -5.47 25.95
C ASP A 423 10.62 -5.29 24.78
N GLY A 424 9.47 -4.61 24.98
CA GLY A 424 8.44 -4.44 23.96
C GLY A 424 7.51 -3.26 24.24
N LEU A 425 6.43 -3.16 23.47
CA LEU A 425 5.47 -2.06 23.56
C LEU A 425 4.73 -2.02 24.92
N ASP A 426 4.53 -3.16 25.57
CA ASP A 426 3.91 -3.23 26.92
C ASP A 426 4.69 -2.40 27.95
N GLY A 427 6.02 -2.40 27.87
CA GLY A 427 6.87 -1.57 28.70
C GLY A 427 7.06 -0.16 28.13
N ALA A 428 7.09 -0.02 26.80
CA ALA A 428 7.36 1.25 26.14
C ALA A 428 6.24 2.27 26.34
N VAL A 429 4.97 1.87 26.23
CA VAL A 429 3.82 2.79 26.31
C VAL A 429 3.69 3.42 27.70
N PRO A 430 3.68 2.68 28.81
CA PRO A 430 3.65 3.29 30.15
C PRO A 430 4.86 4.20 30.43
N LEU A 431 6.06 3.78 30.02
CA LEU A 431 7.28 4.58 30.19
C LEU A 431 7.21 5.87 29.37
N ALA A 432 6.71 5.80 28.14
CA ALA A 432 6.55 6.98 27.29
C ALA A 432 5.55 7.99 27.90
N ALA A 433 4.49 7.53 28.55
CA ALA A 433 3.56 8.39 29.26
C ALA A 433 4.27 9.16 30.41
N GLN A 434 5.09 8.47 31.22
CA GLN A 434 5.87 9.09 32.28
C GLN A 434 6.87 10.13 31.74
N LEU A 435 7.62 9.76 30.69
CA LEU A 435 8.61 10.63 30.05
C LEU A 435 7.96 11.84 29.38
N ALA A 436 6.79 11.68 28.78
CA ALA A 436 6.05 12.79 28.19
C ALA A 436 5.68 13.85 29.24
N HIS A 437 5.25 13.44 30.43
CA HIS A 437 5.01 14.35 31.53
C HIS A 437 6.31 14.99 32.06
N GLN A 438 7.33 14.16 32.29
CA GLN A 438 8.62 14.62 32.82
C GLN A 438 9.26 15.69 31.94
N HIS A 439 9.22 15.50 30.62
CA HIS A 439 9.82 16.40 29.64
C HIS A 439 8.84 17.42 29.05
N ARG A 440 7.58 17.47 29.53
CA ARG A 440 6.51 18.34 29.04
C ARG A 440 6.32 18.19 27.52
N CYS A 441 6.34 16.96 27.02
CA CYS A 441 6.19 16.66 25.63
C CYS A 441 4.76 16.90 25.12
N ARG A 442 4.64 17.35 23.90
CA ARG A 442 3.35 17.57 23.23
C ARG A 442 2.75 16.26 22.66
N ALA A 443 3.64 15.32 22.32
CA ALA A 443 3.19 14.06 21.74
C ALA A 443 4.13 12.89 22.06
N VAL A 444 3.55 11.68 21.95
CA VAL A 444 4.26 10.40 21.85
C VAL A 444 4.08 9.85 20.46
N LEU A 445 5.17 9.45 19.83
CA LEU A 445 5.21 8.95 18.48
C LEU A 445 5.79 7.51 18.46
N LEU A 446 4.97 6.53 18.07
CA LEU A 446 5.50 5.24 17.60
C LEU A 446 5.96 5.41 16.16
N SER A 447 7.27 5.50 15.91
CA SER A 447 7.87 5.52 14.56
C SER A 447 9.14 4.66 14.58
N PRO A 448 8.97 3.34 14.37
CA PRO A 448 9.95 2.33 14.74
C PRO A 448 11.27 2.39 13.99
N ALA A 449 11.31 2.92 12.75
CA ALA A 449 12.43 2.88 11.82
C ALA A 449 12.94 1.43 11.51
N CYS A 450 12.16 0.43 11.87
CA CYS A 450 12.48 -1.01 11.81
C CYS A 450 11.31 -1.84 11.28
N ALA A 451 11.62 -2.97 10.65
CA ALA A 451 10.63 -4.03 10.46
C ALA A 451 10.13 -4.55 11.82
N SER A 452 9.03 -5.29 11.82
CA SER A 452 8.36 -5.75 13.04
C SER A 452 8.51 -7.25 13.31
N PHE A 453 9.21 -7.97 12.43
CA PHE A 453 9.21 -9.44 12.40
C PHE A 453 9.91 -10.11 13.57
N ASP A 454 10.64 -9.36 14.39
CA ASP A 454 11.23 -9.83 15.63
C ASP A 454 10.20 -10.11 16.73
N GLN A 455 9.09 -9.35 16.76
CA GLN A 455 8.06 -9.46 17.82
C GLN A 455 6.63 -9.60 17.27
N TYR A 456 6.38 -9.24 16.00
CA TYR A 456 5.05 -9.21 15.39
C TYR A 456 5.08 -9.85 13.99
N ARG A 457 3.96 -10.41 13.56
CA ARG A 457 3.82 -10.98 12.21
C ARG A 457 3.96 -9.94 11.07
N ASP A 458 3.59 -8.68 11.35
CA ASP A 458 3.60 -7.55 10.42
C ASP A 458 3.56 -6.23 11.18
N PHE A 459 3.71 -5.10 10.47
CA PHE A 459 3.66 -3.78 11.08
C PHE A 459 2.24 -3.39 11.53
N GLU A 460 1.22 -3.95 10.91
CA GLU A 460 -0.17 -3.77 11.30
C GLU A 460 -0.42 -4.32 12.70
N ALA A 461 0.01 -5.54 12.97
CA ALA A 461 -0.12 -6.15 14.30
C ALA A 461 0.63 -5.35 15.37
N ARG A 462 1.81 -4.80 15.07
CA ARG A 462 2.54 -3.90 15.98
C ARG A 462 1.77 -2.61 16.24
N GLY A 463 1.21 -2.01 15.19
CA GLY A 463 0.45 -0.78 15.30
C GLY A 463 -0.89 -0.96 16.01
N ASP A 464 -1.57 -2.09 15.81
CA ASP A 464 -2.81 -2.44 16.51
C ASP A 464 -2.56 -2.66 18.01
N HIS A 465 -1.48 -3.35 18.35
CA HIS A 465 -1.08 -3.53 19.76
C HIS A 465 -0.77 -2.19 20.43
N PHE A 466 -0.02 -1.31 19.77
CA PHE A 466 0.22 0.04 20.26
C PHE A 466 -1.09 0.81 20.49
N ARG A 467 -2.03 0.75 19.54
CA ARG A 467 -3.35 1.40 19.67
C ARG A 467 -4.11 0.88 20.89
N GLN A 468 -4.12 -0.44 21.10
CA GLN A 468 -4.77 -1.06 22.25
C GLN A 468 -4.17 -0.58 23.57
N LEU A 469 -2.83 -0.56 23.70
CA LEU A 469 -2.14 -0.10 24.89
C LEU A 469 -2.42 1.38 25.17
N VAL A 470 -2.39 2.23 24.16
CA VAL A 470 -2.69 3.66 24.30
C VAL A 470 -4.15 3.89 24.69
N GLN A 471 -5.09 3.07 24.23
CA GLN A 471 -6.50 3.19 24.63
C GLN A 471 -6.75 2.78 26.08
N GLN A 472 -5.86 2.00 26.70
CA GLN A 472 -5.95 1.54 28.08
C GLN A 472 -5.33 2.52 29.10
N LEU A 473 -4.53 3.52 28.64
CA LEU A 473 -4.03 4.61 29.47
C LEU A 473 -5.22 5.49 29.97
#